data_9743a1dcf6c39388a1cfdd1edbf65a74
#
_entry.id   9743a1dcf6c39388a1cfdd1edbf65a74
#
_cell.length_a   1.000
_cell.length_b   1.000
_cell.length_c   1.000
_cell.angle_alpha   90.00
_cell.angle_beta   90.00
_cell.angle_gamma   90.00
#
_symmetry.space_group_name_H-M   'P 1'
#
loop_
_entity.id
_entity.type
_entity.pdbx_description
1 polymer ?
#
loop_
_entity_poly.entity_id
_entity_poly.type
_entity_poly.pdbx_seq_one_letter_code
_entity_poly.pdbx_strand_id
1 'polypeptide(L)'
;QHTACTVEMMNPSHAVEVAIIDEIQMLQDEARGYAWTTALIGTPAKEVFICGANSVTAPCIRAIESLGEDYTITHLERKTPLLIEEEALSGKKYNRWNLKNKLQKGDAVIAFTRKDVLTLSARFRQWGYGVASIYGALSPEVRRTESRRFCSGEADILVATDAIGMGLNLPIRRVIFSSVEKFD
;
A
#
# COMPACT_ATOMS: atom_id res chain seq x y z
N GLN A 1 -7.07 -20.94 15.91
CA GLN A 1 -7.50 -20.55 14.54
C GLN A 1 -7.03 -19.09 14.29
N HIS A 2 -6.45 -18.81 13.13
CA HIS A 2 -6.07 -17.45 12.74
C HIS A 2 -7.10 -16.90 11.76
N THR A 3 -7.51 -15.65 11.97
CA THR A 3 -8.46 -14.94 11.09
C THR A 3 -7.83 -13.63 10.63
N ALA A 4 -7.99 -13.29 9.37
CA ALA A 4 -7.66 -11.98 8.82
C ALA A 4 -8.91 -11.40 8.15
N CYS A 5 -9.19 -10.15 8.43
CA CYS A 5 -10.34 -9.43 7.84
C CYS A 5 -9.97 -7.97 7.58
N THR A 6 -10.80 -7.27 6.82
CA THR A 6 -10.71 -5.82 6.77
C THR A 6 -11.21 -5.23 8.10
N VAL A 7 -10.76 -4.02 8.42
CA VAL A 7 -11.08 -3.38 9.71
C VAL A 7 -12.59 -3.24 9.92
N GLU A 8 -13.35 -3.00 8.85
CA GLU A 8 -14.82 -2.89 8.89
C GLU A 8 -15.53 -4.20 9.23
N MET A 9 -14.84 -5.33 9.07
CA MET A 9 -15.37 -6.68 9.34
C MET A 9 -14.95 -7.23 10.70
N MET A 10 -14.26 -6.43 11.50
CA MET A 10 -13.91 -6.81 12.87
C MET A 10 -15.19 -7.10 13.67
N ASN A 11 -15.20 -8.24 14.34
CA ASN A 11 -16.34 -8.64 15.19
C ASN A 11 -16.05 -8.37 16.67
N PRO A 12 -16.68 -7.34 17.27
CA PRO A 12 -16.44 -7.00 18.67
C PRO A 12 -16.99 -8.02 19.68
N SER A 13 -17.79 -8.97 19.19
CA SER A 13 -18.36 -10.04 20.05
C SER A 13 -17.49 -11.31 20.09
N HIS A 14 -16.39 -11.35 19.33
CA HIS A 14 -15.53 -12.52 19.23
C HIS A 14 -14.17 -12.25 19.92
N ALA A 15 -14.05 -12.71 21.16
CA ALA A 15 -12.82 -12.56 21.94
C ALA A 15 -11.67 -13.40 21.37
N VAL A 16 -10.48 -12.81 21.31
CA VAL A 16 -9.25 -13.46 20.84
C VAL A 16 -8.12 -13.27 21.85
N GLU A 17 -7.08 -14.08 21.77
CA GLU A 17 -5.89 -13.91 22.62
C GLU A 17 -5.07 -12.71 22.16
N VAL A 18 -4.85 -12.60 20.86
CA VAL A 18 -4.03 -11.56 20.24
C VAL A 18 -4.75 -10.97 19.03
N ALA A 19 -4.76 -9.65 18.94
CA ALA A 19 -5.21 -8.93 17.75
C ALA A 19 -4.10 -8.04 17.23
N ILE A 20 -4.10 -7.84 15.91
CA ILE A 20 -3.19 -6.91 15.23
C ILE A 20 -4.05 -5.93 14.41
N ILE A 21 -3.91 -4.64 14.73
CA ILE A 21 -4.54 -3.54 13.99
C ILE A 21 -3.45 -2.86 13.17
N ASP A 22 -3.48 -3.06 11.87
CA ASP A 22 -2.50 -2.48 10.95
C ASP A 22 -3.00 -1.16 10.34
N GLU A 23 -2.06 -0.35 9.84
CA GLU A 23 -2.33 0.94 9.19
C GLU A 23 -3.14 1.91 10.08
N ILE A 24 -2.82 1.99 11.37
CA ILE A 24 -3.60 2.79 12.34
C ILE A 24 -3.65 4.28 11.99
N GLN A 25 -2.75 4.81 11.15
CA GLN A 25 -2.83 6.19 10.64
C GLN A 25 -4.11 6.48 9.86
N MET A 26 -4.81 5.43 9.41
CA MET A 26 -6.12 5.55 8.79
C MET A 26 -7.22 6.07 9.73
N LEU A 27 -6.94 6.19 11.04
CA LEU A 27 -7.78 6.97 11.97
C LEU A 27 -8.07 8.40 11.47
N GLN A 28 -7.16 8.98 10.68
CA GLN A 28 -7.26 10.33 10.13
C GLN A 28 -8.04 10.40 8.81
N ASP A 29 -8.43 9.26 8.25
CA ASP A 29 -9.23 9.22 7.02
C ASP A 29 -10.66 9.68 7.30
N GLU A 30 -11.13 10.72 6.59
CA GLU A 30 -12.44 11.34 6.81
C GLU A 30 -13.60 10.36 6.56
N ALA A 31 -13.46 9.46 5.60
CA ALA A 31 -14.50 8.53 5.20
C ALA A 31 -14.47 7.23 6.01
N ARG A 32 -13.29 6.71 6.33
CA ARG A 32 -13.11 5.36 6.88
C ARG A 32 -12.50 5.32 8.28
N GLY A 33 -12.02 6.45 8.81
CA GLY A 33 -11.32 6.51 10.11
C GLY A 33 -12.13 5.93 11.28
N TYR A 34 -13.46 5.99 11.18
CA TYR A 34 -14.37 5.42 12.18
C TYR A 34 -14.13 3.92 12.40
N ALA A 35 -13.77 3.17 11.35
CA ALA A 35 -13.55 1.73 11.46
C ALA A 35 -12.30 1.41 12.28
N TRP A 36 -11.20 2.17 12.08
CA TRP A 36 -9.99 2.05 12.90
C TRP A 36 -10.22 2.51 14.34
N THR A 37 -11.02 3.57 14.53
CA THR A 37 -11.43 3.99 15.89
C THR A 37 -12.20 2.87 16.58
N THR A 38 -13.17 2.27 15.90
CA THR A 38 -13.94 1.15 16.45
C THR A 38 -13.04 -0.04 16.78
N ALA A 39 -12.08 -0.36 15.92
CA ALA A 39 -11.15 -1.44 16.17
C ALA A 39 -10.24 -1.13 17.38
N LEU A 40 -9.72 0.10 17.46
CA LEU A 40 -8.84 0.52 18.56
C LEU A 40 -9.49 0.38 19.95
N ILE A 41 -10.77 0.78 20.07
CA ILE A 41 -11.47 0.80 21.35
C ILE A 41 -12.33 -0.43 21.61
N GLY A 42 -12.64 -1.20 20.58
CA GLY A 42 -13.63 -2.29 20.68
C GLY A 42 -13.10 -3.68 20.38
N THR A 43 -11.80 -3.86 20.12
CA THR A 43 -11.25 -5.21 19.85
C THR A 43 -11.13 -6.00 21.15
N PRO A 44 -11.88 -7.11 21.31
CA PRO A 44 -11.87 -7.89 22.55
C PRO A 44 -10.69 -8.88 22.55
N ALA A 45 -9.48 -8.40 22.78
CA ALA A 45 -8.27 -9.22 22.86
C ALA A 45 -7.53 -9.02 24.18
N LYS A 46 -6.76 -10.02 24.60
CA LYS A 46 -5.87 -9.88 25.78
C LYS A 46 -4.68 -8.98 25.46
N GLU A 47 -4.18 -9.07 24.25
CA GLU A 47 -3.08 -8.24 23.74
C GLU A 47 -3.46 -7.68 22.38
N VAL A 48 -3.26 -6.37 22.19
CA VAL A 48 -3.51 -5.69 20.92
C VAL A 48 -2.22 -5.05 20.44
N PHE A 49 -1.74 -5.49 19.28
CA PHE A 49 -0.63 -4.86 18.59
C PHE A 49 -1.16 -3.85 17.58
N ILE A 50 -0.72 -2.61 17.70
CA ILE A 50 -1.15 -1.52 16.85
C ILE A 50 0.05 -1.08 16.01
N CYS A 51 -0.07 -1.17 14.70
CA CYS A 51 1.01 -0.85 13.76
C CYS A 51 0.63 0.33 12.87
N GLY A 52 1.56 1.22 12.62
CA GLY A 52 1.35 2.33 11.70
C GLY A 52 2.33 3.49 11.84
N ALA A 53 1.99 4.62 11.26
CA ALA A 53 2.84 5.80 11.24
C ALA A 53 2.85 6.55 12.58
N ASN A 54 3.99 7.14 12.92
CA ASN A 54 4.17 7.91 14.16
C ASN A 54 3.23 9.13 14.28
N SER A 55 2.66 9.61 13.18
CA SER A 55 1.75 10.78 13.15
C SER A 55 0.51 10.63 14.02
N VAL A 56 0.08 9.38 14.28
CA VAL A 56 -1.12 9.06 15.08
C VAL A 56 -0.81 8.49 16.48
N THR A 57 0.45 8.45 16.86
CA THR A 57 0.84 7.94 18.18
C THR A 57 0.12 8.66 19.32
N ALA A 58 0.11 10.00 19.31
CA ALA A 58 -0.54 10.78 20.37
C ALA A 58 -2.07 10.57 20.48
N PRO A 59 -2.86 10.57 19.37
CA PRO A 59 -4.27 10.22 19.46
C PRO A 59 -4.52 8.78 19.94
N CYS A 60 -3.70 7.80 19.52
CA CYS A 60 -3.82 6.42 20.02
C CYS A 60 -3.57 6.33 21.52
N ILE A 61 -2.51 6.95 22.02
CA ILE A 61 -2.20 7.01 23.46
C ILE A 61 -3.38 7.57 24.25
N ARG A 62 -3.91 8.74 23.84
CA ARG A 62 -5.06 9.35 24.53
C ARG A 62 -6.28 8.42 24.57
N ALA A 63 -6.53 7.69 23.50
CA ALA A 63 -7.64 6.72 23.45
C ALA A 63 -7.40 5.58 24.45
N ILE A 64 -6.20 4.98 24.47
CA ILE A 64 -5.84 3.86 25.32
C ILE A 64 -5.87 4.28 26.80
N GLU A 65 -5.29 5.44 27.14
CA GLU A 65 -5.34 6.00 28.51
C GLU A 65 -6.76 6.26 28.97
N SER A 66 -7.64 6.73 28.09
CA SER A 66 -9.06 6.96 28.43
C SER A 66 -9.82 5.67 28.73
N LEU A 67 -9.31 4.52 28.24
CA LEU A 67 -9.85 3.19 28.55
C LEU A 67 -9.26 2.62 29.84
N GLY A 68 -8.22 3.24 30.40
CA GLY A 68 -7.49 2.72 31.56
C GLY A 68 -6.60 1.53 31.25
N GLU A 69 -6.18 1.39 30.01
CA GLU A 69 -5.32 0.29 29.54
C GLU A 69 -3.84 0.69 29.57
N ASP A 70 -2.99 -0.29 29.88
CA ASP A 70 -1.53 -0.13 29.80
C ASP A 70 -1.04 -0.27 28.35
N TYR A 71 0.06 0.43 28.03
CA TYR A 71 0.67 0.33 26.72
C TYR A 71 2.20 0.41 26.74
N THR A 72 2.81 -0.12 25.70
CA THR A 72 4.25 0.02 25.42
C THR A 72 4.44 0.50 23.98
N ILE A 73 5.33 1.47 23.79
CA ILE A 73 5.64 1.99 22.46
C ILE A 73 6.99 1.46 21.99
N THR A 74 7.02 0.87 20.80
CA THR A 74 8.25 0.47 20.13
C THR A 74 8.39 1.24 18.84
N HIS A 75 9.44 2.04 18.71
CA HIS A 75 9.76 2.75 17.49
C HIS A 75 10.62 1.87 16.59
N LEU A 76 10.16 1.67 15.37
CA LEU A 76 10.88 0.94 14.33
C LEU A 76 11.41 1.92 13.29
N GLU A 77 12.71 1.83 13.01
CA GLU A 77 13.32 2.61 11.96
C GLU A 77 13.29 1.87 10.63
N ARG A 78 13.13 2.62 9.55
CA ARG A 78 13.21 2.07 8.20
C ARG A 78 14.62 1.59 7.91
N LYS A 79 14.78 0.30 7.59
CA LYS A 79 16.10 -0.30 7.29
C LYS A 79 16.74 0.23 6.00
N THR A 80 15.91 0.64 5.03
CA THR A 80 16.37 1.15 3.73
C THR A 80 15.89 2.58 3.56
N PRO A 81 16.79 3.54 3.25
CA PRO A 81 16.38 4.93 3.04
C PRO A 81 15.46 5.05 1.83
N LEU A 82 14.50 5.98 1.91
CA LEU A 82 13.68 6.39 0.79
C LEU A 82 14.37 7.58 0.12
N LEU A 83 14.76 7.40 -1.15
CA LEU A 83 15.41 8.45 -1.94
C LEU A 83 14.42 8.97 -2.98
N ILE A 84 14.40 10.29 -3.13
CA ILE A 84 13.62 10.94 -4.20
C ILE A 84 14.64 11.36 -5.27
N GLU A 85 14.41 10.92 -6.52
CA GLU A 85 15.25 11.34 -7.65
C GLU A 85 14.98 12.83 -7.96
N GLU A 86 16.04 13.60 -8.13
CA GLU A 86 15.95 15.04 -8.40
C GLU A 86 15.41 15.33 -9.80
N GLU A 87 15.65 14.43 -10.76
CA GLU A 87 15.20 14.57 -12.13
C GLU A 87 13.99 13.70 -12.45
N ALA A 88 12.94 14.29 -13.01
CA ALA A 88 11.81 13.55 -13.53
C ALA A 88 12.23 12.65 -14.72
N LEU A 89 11.76 11.41 -14.74
CA LEU A 89 12.02 10.47 -15.84
C LEU A 89 11.34 10.87 -17.15
N SER A 90 10.27 11.66 -17.09
CA SER A 90 9.57 12.24 -18.24
C SER A 90 9.37 13.74 -18.01
N GLY A 91 9.78 14.56 -18.95
CA GLY A 91 9.58 16.01 -18.92
C GLY A 91 9.74 16.61 -20.32
N LYS A 92 9.57 17.94 -20.45
CA LYS A 92 9.79 18.65 -21.73
C LYS A 92 11.17 18.40 -22.36
N LYS A 93 12.15 18.01 -21.55
CA LYS A 93 13.53 17.65 -21.95
C LYS A 93 13.70 16.18 -22.34
N TYR A 94 12.78 15.28 -21.94
CA TYR A 94 12.89 13.86 -22.19
C TYR A 94 11.82 13.44 -23.20
N ASN A 95 12.26 13.22 -24.42
CA ASN A 95 11.44 12.65 -25.48
C ASN A 95 10.90 11.28 -25.03
N ARG A 96 9.70 10.88 -25.47
CA ARG A 96 9.06 9.57 -25.15
C ARG A 96 10.00 8.35 -25.27
N TRP A 97 11.00 8.45 -26.13
CA TRP A 97 12.02 7.42 -26.38
C TRP A 97 12.99 7.22 -25.20
N ASN A 98 13.22 8.25 -24.37
CA ASN A 98 14.12 8.14 -23.22
C ASN A 98 13.53 7.31 -22.08
N LEU A 99 12.20 7.27 -21.91
CA LEU A 99 11.58 6.47 -20.87
C LEU A 99 11.78 4.96 -21.13
N LYS A 100 11.72 4.52 -22.39
CA LYS A 100 11.94 3.11 -22.74
C LYS A 100 13.27 2.58 -22.21
N ASN A 101 14.33 3.37 -22.34
CA ASN A 101 15.68 2.96 -21.94
C ASN A 101 15.99 3.23 -20.46
N LYS A 102 15.08 3.87 -19.73
CA LYS A 102 15.25 4.23 -18.31
C LYS A 102 14.48 3.31 -17.36
N LEU A 103 13.48 2.57 -17.86
CA LEU A 103 12.77 1.57 -17.07
C LEU A 103 13.68 0.40 -16.76
N GLN A 104 13.61 -0.08 -15.52
CA GLN A 104 14.43 -1.16 -15.00
C GLN A 104 13.58 -2.25 -14.38
N LYS A 105 14.11 -3.46 -14.33
CA LYS A 105 13.46 -4.57 -13.61
C LYS A 105 13.26 -4.21 -12.14
N GLY A 106 12.04 -4.42 -11.65
CA GLY A 106 11.64 -4.05 -10.30
C GLY A 106 11.03 -2.65 -10.18
N ASP A 107 10.86 -1.92 -11.30
CA ASP A 107 10.13 -0.65 -11.30
C ASP A 107 8.62 -0.88 -11.15
N ALA A 108 7.96 -0.03 -10.35
CA ALA A 108 6.52 0.09 -10.30
C ALA A 108 6.10 1.46 -10.85
N VAL A 109 5.29 1.46 -11.89
CA VAL A 109 4.73 2.67 -12.50
C VAL A 109 3.31 2.86 -12.00
N ILE A 110 3.07 3.94 -11.28
CA ILE A 110 1.78 4.26 -10.68
C ILE A 110 1.00 5.19 -11.60
N ALA A 111 -0.24 4.80 -11.89
CA ALA A 111 -1.22 5.61 -12.59
C ALA A 111 -2.51 5.66 -11.76
N PHE A 112 -3.27 6.74 -11.86
CA PHE A 112 -4.43 6.93 -10.97
C PHE A 112 -5.74 6.46 -11.59
N THR A 113 -5.74 6.00 -12.85
CA THR A 113 -6.92 5.42 -13.48
C THR A 113 -6.64 4.03 -14.05
N ARG A 114 -7.68 3.18 -14.08
CA ARG A 114 -7.62 1.88 -14.77
C ARG A 114 -7.21 2.02 -16.23
N LYS A 115 -7.73 3.04 -16.91
CA LYS A 115 -7.43 3.31 -18.33
C LYS A 115 -5.94 3.54 -18.55
N ASP A 116 -5.33 4.35 -17.69
CA ASP A 116 -3.90 4.65 -17.79
C ASP A 116 -3.04 3.44 -17.48
N VAL A 117 -3.41 2.63 -16.47
CA VAL A 117 -2.73 1.36 -16.18
C VAL A 117 -2.72 0.47 -17.42
N LEU A 118 -3.87 0.27 -18.08
CA LEU A 118 -3.97 -0.57 -19.25
C LEU A 118 -3.19 -0.01 -20.44
N THR A 119 -3.26 1.31 -20.65
CA THR A 119 -2.54 2.01 -21.72
C THR A 119 -1.02 1.92 -21.55
N LEU A 120 -0.52 2.17 -20.33
CA LEU A 120 0.91 2.06 -20.01
C LEU A 120 1.39 0.61 -20.12
N SER A 121 0.61 -0.34 -19.61
CA SER A 121 0.93 -1.76 -19.69
C SER A 121 1.05 -2.25 -21.13
N ALA A 122 0.12 -1.86 -22.01
CA ALA A 122 0.19 -2.20 -23.43
C ALA A 122 1.44 -1.61 -24.08
N ARG A 123 1.74 -0.35 -23.78
CA ARG A 123 2.94 0.34 -24.31
C ARG A 123 4.23 -0.33 -23.85
N PHE A 124 4.35 -0.69 -22.58
CA PHE A 124 5.57 -1.31 -22.07
C PHE A 124 5.77 -2.73 -22.62
N ARG A 125 4.67 -3.48 -22.83
CA ARG A 125 4.74 -4.77 -23.54
C ARG A 125 5.21 -4.60 -25.00
N GLN A 126 4.76 -3.55 -25.70
CA GLN A 126 5.26 -3.23 -27.05
C GLN A 126 6.76 -2.87 -27.06
N TRP A 127 7.28 -2.38 -25.94
CA TRP A 127 8.70 -2.12 -25.77
C TRP A 127 9.51 -3.36 -25.39
N GLY A 128 8.85 -4.51 -25.20
CA GLY A 128 9.48 -5.79 -24.91
C GLY A 128 9.60 -6.12 -23.44
N TYR A 129 8.99 -5.35 -22.53
CA TYR A 129 8.99 -5.67 -21.10
C TYR A 129 7.94 -6.71 -20.74
N GLY A 130 8.28 -7.62 -19.83
CA GLY A 130 7.31 -8.39 -19.05
C GLY A 130 6.56 -7.46 -18.10
N VAL A 131 5.23 -7.38 -18.20
CA VAL A 131 4.43 -6.43 -17.43
C VAL A 131 3.37 -7.13 -16.61
N ALA A 132 3.37 -6.90 -15.28
CA ALA A 132 2.27 -7.17 -14.38
C ALA A 132 1.38 -5.92 -14.25
N SER A 133 0.06 -6.10 -14.13
CA SER A 133 -0.88 -4.99 -14.06
C SER A 133 -1.85 -5.17 -12.88
N ILE A 134 -1.87 -4.21 -11.93
CA ILE A 134 -2.72 -4.27 -10.72
C ILE A 134 -3.54 -2.98 -10.58
N TYR A 135 -4.86 -3.13 -10.46
CA TYR A 135 -5.79 -2.03 -10.19
C TYR A 135 -7.00 -2.49 -9.37
N GLY A 136 -7.73 -1.55 -8.76
CA GLY A 136 -8.76 -1.84 -7.76
C GLY A 136 -9.86 -2.81 -8.19
N ALA A 137 -10.30 -2.76 -9.46
CA ALA A 137 -11.39 -3.59 -9.99
C ALA A 137 -10.98 -5.03 -10.36
N LEU A 138 -9.73 -5.44 -10.11
CA LEU A 138 -9.30 -6.83 -10.34
C LEU A 138 -9.88 -7.77 -9.28
N SER A 139 -10.28 -8.98 -9.72
CA SER A 139 -10.61 -10.03 -8.77
C SER A 139 -9.39 -10.40 -7.89
N PRO A 140 -9.62 -10.90 -6.66
CA PRO A 140 -8.52 -11.30 -5.79
C PRO A 140 -7.57 -12.32 -6.42
N GLU A 141 -8.09 -13.23 -7.24
CA GLU A 141 -7.29 -14.26 -7.93
C GLU A 141 -6.36 -13.65 -8.98
N VAL A 142 -6.89 -12.76 -9.83
CA VAL A 142 -6.09 -12.07 -10.83
C VAL A 142 -5.03 -11.19 -10.17
N ARG A 143 -5.40 -10.48 -9.09
CA ARG A 143 -4.46 -9.66 -8.32
C ARG A 143 -3.32 -10.52 -7.74
N ARG A 144 -3.63 -11.69 -7.18
CA ARG A 144 -2.60 -12.64 -6.68
C ARG A 144 -1.70 -13.16 -7.80
N THR A 145 -2.27 -13.45 -8.97
CA THR A 145 -1.51 -13.94 -10.12
C THR A 145 -0.54 -12.87 -10.62
N GLU A 146 -1.01 -11.64 -10.84
CA GLU A 146 -0.16 -10.53 -11.28
C GLU A 146 0.92 -10.18 -10.24
N SER A 147 0.59 -10.20 -8.95
CA SER A 147 1.55 -10.03 -7.86
C SER A 147 2.62 -11.11 -7.90
N ARG A 148 2.23 -12.38 -8.08
CA ARG A 148 3.18 -13.51 -8.16
C ARG A 148 4.11 -13.37 -9.35
N ARG A 149 3.61 -13.01 -10.52
CA ARG A 149 4.40 -12.78 -11.74
C ARG A 149 5.47 -11.72 -11.52
N PHE A 150 5.14 -10.63 -10.82
CA PHE A 150 6.11 -9.61 -10.48
C PHE A 150 7.12 -10.09 -9.42
N CYS A 151 6.64 -10.75 -8.36
CA CYS A 151 7.50 -11.27 -7.30
C CYS A 151 8.48 -12.35 -7.79
N SER A 152 8.06 -13.21 -8.72
CA SER A 152 8.92 -14.26 -9.32
C SER A 152 9.90 -13.71 -10.35
N GLY A 153 9.72 -12.46 -10.77
CA GLY A 153 10.53 -11.86 -11.84
C GLY A 153 10.14 -12.29 -13.26
N GLU A 154 9.00 -12.96 -13.43
CA GLU A 154 8.38 -13.22 -14.74
C GLU A 154 7.94 -11.91 -15.39
N ALA A 155 7.46 -10.96 -14.60
CA ALA A 155 7.22 -9.60 -15.05
C ALA A 155 8.36 -8.69 -14.56
N ASP A 156 8.92 -7.88 -15.45
CA ASP A 156 9.99 -6.93 -15.16
C ASP A 156 9.47 -5.66 -14.50
N ILE A 157 8.29 -5.21 -14.94
CA ILE A 157 7.67 -3.95 -14.57
C ILE A 157 6.29 -4.22 -13.99
N LEU A 158 5.97 -3.54 -12.91
CA LEU A 158 4.61 -3.44 -12.39
C LEU A 158 3.98 -2.14 -12.89
N VAL A 159 2.77 -2.19 -13.41
CA VAL A 159 1.94 -1.00 -13.66
C VAL A 159 0.69 -1.10 -12.80
N ALA A 160 0.48 -0.15 -11.92
CA ALA A 160 -0.59 -0.27 -10.94
C ALA A 160 -1.27 1.07 -10.62
N THR A 161 -2.44 0.99 -10.00
CA THR A 161 -2.99 2.14 -9.27
C THR A 161 -2.39 2.21 -7.86
N ASP A 162 -2.69 3.28 -7.14
CA ASP A 162 -2.37 3.46 -5.72
C ASP A 162 -2.94 2.34 -4.81
N ALA A 163 -3.86 1.52 -5.32
CA ALA A 163 -4.38 0.33 -4.63
C ALA A 163 -3.31 -0.70 -4.20
N ILE A 164 -2.07 -0.59 -4.69
CA ILE A 164 -0.94 -1.43 -4.22
C ILE A 164 -0.31 -0.91 -2.92
N GLY A 165 -0.63 0.30 -2.50
CA GLY A 165 -0.04 0.93 -1.30
C GLY A 165 -0.46 0.26 0.00
N MET A 166 -1.54 -0.52 -0.01
CA MET A 166 -2.04 -1.21 1.17
C MET A 166 -2.20 -2.72 0.90
N GLY A 167 -1.75 -3.53 1.85
CA GLY A 167 -1.99 -4.98 1.86
C GLY A 167 -1.23 -5.80 0.82
N LEU A 168 -0.27 -5.23 0.09
CA LEU A 168 0.58 -5.94 -0.85
C LEU A 168 2.06 -5.71 -0.53
N ASN A 169 2.76 -6.79 -0.19
CA ASN A 169 4.20 -6.76 -0.03
C ASN A 169 4.88 -7.18 -1.35
N LEU A 170 5.30 -6.18 -2.12
CA LEU A 170 5.90 -6.37 -3.44
C LEU A 170 7.38 -5.93 -3.43
N PRO A 171 8.29 -6.64 -4.10
CA PRO A 171 9.71 -6.31 -4.13
C PRO A 171 9.99 -5.14 -5.09
N ILE A 172 9.38 -3.99 -4.82
CA ILE A 172 9.52 -2.79 -5.64
C ILE A 172 10.84 -2.11 -5.30
N ARG A 173 11.66 -1.86 -6.31
CA ARG A 173 12.94 -1.13 -6.19
C ARG A 173 12.75 0.37 -6.35
N ARG A 174 11.87 0.78 -7.26
CA ARG A 174 11.63 2.19 -7.57
C ARG A 174 10.14 2.39 -7.91
N VAL A 175 9.58 3.43 -7.35
CA VAL A 175 8.22 3.87 -7.67
C VAL A 175 8.30 5.05 -8.61
N ILE A 176 7.59 4.99 -9.74
CA ILE A 176 7.52 6.02 -10.77
C ILE A 176 6.07 6.46 -10.89
N PHE A 177 5.78 7.70 -10.56
CA PHE A 177 4.45 8.27 -10.74
C PHE A 177 4.30 8.76 -12.18
N SER A 178 3.27 8.28 -12.88
CA SER A 178 2.95 8.73 -14.25
C SER A 178 2.37 10.14 -14.27
N SER A 179 1.76 10.57 -13.18
CA SER A 179 1.30 11.92 -12.88
C SER A 179 1.50 12.18 -11.38
N VAL A 180 1.68 13.43 -11.00
CA VAL A 180 1.73 13.88 -9.60
C VAL A 180 0.38 14.41 -9.12
N GLU A 181 -0.60 14.52 -10.02
CA GLU A 181 -1.95 14.94 -9.72
C GLU A 181 -2.90 13.76 -9.85
N LYS A 182 -3.71 13.57 -8.82
CA LYS A 182 -4.83 12.64 -8.80
C LYS A 182 -6.12 13.47 -8.78
N PHE A 183 -6.98 13.26 -9.77
CA PHE A 183 -8.32 13.82 -9.77
C PHE A 183 -9.27 12.80 -9.14
N ASP A 184 -9.99 13.24 -8.13
CA ASP A 184 -11.06 12.49 -7.47
C ASP A 184 -12.35 12.54 -8.29
#